data_aeef3d63f401abb7694c74226629d513
#
_entry.id   aeef3d63f401abb7694c74226629d513
#
_cell.length_a   1.000
_cell.length_b   1.000
_cell.length_c   1.000
_cell.angle_alpha   90.00
_cell.angle_beta   90.00
_cell.angle_gamma   90.00
#
_symmetry.space_group_name_H-M   'P 1'
#
loop_
_entity.id
_entity.type
_entity.pdbx_description
1 polymer ?
#
loop_
_entity_poly.entity_id
_entity_poly.type
_entity_poly.pdbx_seq_one_letter_code
_entity_poly.pdbx_strand_id
1 'polypeptide(L)'
;MDRIPTPARTSHRTSKWLVAAVSGVLSLPLVASGASAAPVADECTYGYSASQSVFFGAGEAASGVPNYDTGNGCTVMDEIMADAPFSTHGQFTSTVVRVASDLERAGVLTHAEGSSISRAAAVSEVGSPHPVTGTRSVDLSRIGLVGFTVRATMPTDTEGTLAALAECGFQNMEPSGRVGNFYGYTSAELAPLTDAAGLAVPSIGVSQSDLENDIEGVIAEAQAIGAEYVRISGSSSWTLADYSRTAAVLNEVGATLKENGITVAYHNHGYEFETVENGISGYDVLVRETDPALVTMELDVYWAASAEVGAVELFNTYPGRFELLHLKDIAADGSFADVGEGTIDFAEIFANASLAGVRYGFTEHDRPSPDGVTSACTSIGNLAELRY
;
A
#
# COMPACT_ATOMS: atom_id res chain seq x y z
N MET A 1 -3.88 30.17 -38.05
CA MET A 1 -2.74 30.25 -38.98
C MET A 1 -1.57 30.79 -38.18
N ASP A 2 -0.68 29.92 -37.79
CA ASP A 2 0.73 30.22 -37.59
C ASP A 2 1.44 28.90 -37.27
N ARG A 3 2.42 28.58 -38.09
CA ARG A 3 3.14 27.30 -38.13
C ARG A 3 4.32 27.33 -37.16
N ILE A 4 4.48 26.30 -36.33
CA ILE A 4 5.65 26.05 -35.49
C ILE A 4 6.71 25.32 -36.34
N PRO A 5 7.99 25.74 -36.35
CA PRO A 5 9.04 25.09 -37.13
C PRO A 5 9.71 23.95 -36.36
N THR A 6 10.01 22.88 -37.11
CA THR A 6 10.77 21.68 -36.72
C THR A 6 12.28 21.97 -36.59
N PRO A 7 13.00 21.44 -35.58
CA PRO A 7 14.46 21.58 -35.52
C PRO A 7 15.20 20.51 -36.36
N ALA A 8 16.27 20.94 -36.97
CA ALA A 8 17.12 20.20 -37.90
C ALA A 8 18.06 19.21 -37.19
N ARG A 9 18.29 18.05 -37.86
CA ARG A 9 19.30 17.05 -37.51
C ARG A 9 20.70 17.57 -37.83
N THR A 10 21.62 17.54 -36.87
CA THR A 10 23.07 17.72 -37.08
C THR A 10 23.77 16.36 -37.06
N SER A 11 24.48 16.10 -38.17
CA SER A 11 25.34 14.95 -38.36
C SER A 11 26.72 15.19 -37.73
N HIS A 12 27.20 14.28 -36.87
CA HIS A 12 28.60 14.31 -36.43
C HIS A 12 29.47 13.36 -37.27
N ARG A 13 30.50 13.99 -37.87
CA ARG A 13 31.60 13.35 -38.59
C ARG A 13 32.55 12.66 -37.57
N THR A 14 32.92 11.43 -37.87
CA THR A 14 34.00 10.69 -37.22
C THR A 14 35.37 11.14 -37.73
N SER A 15 36.26 11.55 -36.82
CA SER A 15 37.69 11.76 -37.13
C SER A 15 38.50 10.59 -36.54
N LYS A 16 39.21 9.88 -37.44
CA LYS A 16 40.21 8.88 -37.10
C LYS A 16 41.54 9.55 -36.81
N TRP A 17 42.16 9.27 -35.67
CA TRP A 17 43.55 9.58 -35.40
C TRP A 17 44.37 8.30 -35.27
N LEU A 18 45.40 8.18 -36.10
CA LEU A 18 46.50 7.20 -36.00
C LEU A 18 47.42 7.60 -34.83
N VAL A 19 47.79 6.66 -34.00
CA VAL A 19 48.92 6.82 -33.07
C VAL A 19 49.95 5.74 -33.35
N ALA A 20 51.17 6.22 -33.57
CA ALA A 20 52.34 5.38 -33.80
C ALA A 20 52.89 4.76 -32.53
N ALA A 21 53.33 3.49 -32.65
CA ALA A 21 53.97 2.76 -31.56
C ALA A 21 55.42 3.21 -31.34
N VAL A 22 55.80 3.45 -30.09
CA VAL A 22 57.20 3.53 -29.66
C VAL A 22 57.38 2.49 -28.54
N SER A 23 58.23 1.49 -28.82
CA SER A 23 58.61 0.49 -27.86
C SER A 23 59.72 1.00 -26.94
N GLY A 24 59.45 1.06 -25.64
CA GLY A 24 60.44 1.29 -24.59
C GLY A 24 60.20 0.34 -23.45
N VAL A 25 61.09 -0.64 -23.25
CA VAL A 25 61.08 -1.59 -22.17
C VAL A 25 61.70 -0.91 -20.90
N LEU A 26 60.87 -0.62 -19.90
CA LEU A 26 61.33 -0.28 -18.54
C LEU A 26 60.65 -1.28 -17.57
N SER A 27 61.47 -2.14 -16.96
CA SER A 27 61.08 -3.00 -15.86
C SER A 27 60.95 -2.18 -14.57
N LEU A 28 59.72 -2.08 -14.07
CA LEU A 28 59.38 -1.58 -12.75
C LEU A 28 58.83 -2.70 -11.87
N PRO A 29 59.07 -2.70 -10.55
CA PRO A 29 58.66 -3.79 -9.67
C PRO A 29 57.13 -3.80 -9.52
N LEU A 30 56.56 -5.04 -9.55
CA LEU A 30 55.17 -5.31 -9.24
C LEU A 30 54.85 -4.89 -7.80
N VAL A 31 54.21 -3.71 -7.63
CA VAL A 31 53.46 -3.43 -6.43
C VAL A 31 52.11 -4.10 -6.63
N ALA A 32 51.82 -5.15 -5.87
CA ALA A 32 50.53 -5.73 -5.78
C ALA A 32 49.55 -4.65 -5.22
N SER A 33 48.87 -3.94 -6.09
CA SER A 33 47.71 -3.17 -5.72
C SER A 33 46.63 -4.19 -5.37
N GLY A 34 46.28 -4.27 -4.08
CA GLY A 34 45.08 -4.95 -3.63
C GLY A 34 43.91 -4.36 -4.43
N ALA A 35 43.33 -5.15 -5.30
CA ALA A 35 42.05 -4.84 -5.88
C ALA A 35 41.08 -4.73 -4.69
N SER A 36 40.69 -3.50 -4.36
CA SER A 36 39.48 -3.29 -3.57
C SER A 36 38.37 -3.94 -4.38
N ALA A 37 37.80 -5.03 -3.88
CA ALA A 37 36.58 -5.56 -4.45
C ALA A 37 35.59 -4.40 -4.50
N ALA A 38 35.02 -4.13 -5.68
CA ALA A 38 33.88 -3.25 -5.76
C ALA A 38 32.85 -3.75 -4.74
N PRO A 39 32.16 -2.85 -4.00
CA PRO A 39 31.09 -3.32 -3.13
C PRO A 39 30.18 -4.19 -3.97
N VAL A 40 29.93 -5.41 -3.51
CA VAL A 40 28.90 -6.28 -4.08
C VAL A 40 27.63 -5.45 -3.98
N ALA A 41 26.96 -5.23 -5.11
CA ALA A 41 25.68 -4.56 -5.10
C ALA A 41 24.78 -5.36 -4.15
N ASP A 42 24.14 -4.66 -3.23
CA ASP A 42 23.17 -5.23 -2.31
C ASP A 42 22.05 -5.87 -3.16
N GLU A 43 21.93 -7.19 -3.15
CA GLU A 43 21.00 -7.91 -4.05
C GLU A 43 19.54 -7.61 -3.73
N CYS A 44 19.25 -7.10 -2.51
CA CYS A 44 17.92 -6.80 -2.02
C CYS A 44 17.77 -5.32 -1.63
N THR A 45 18.36 -4.40 -2.40
CA THR A 45 18.05 -2.98 -2.27
C THR A 45 16.53 -2.77 -2.39
N TYR A 46 15.92 -2.08 -1.42
CA TYR A 46 14.47 -1.97 -1.26
C TYR A 46 13.75 -3.32 -0.98
N GLY A 47 14.43 -4.24 -0.31
CA GLY A 47 13.87 -5.49 0.20
C GLY A 47 13.03 -5.27 1.47
N TYR A 48 12.55 -6.38 2.04
CA TYR A 48 11.81 -6.32 3.31
C TYR A 48 12.70 -5.85 4.46
N SER A 49 12.17 -4.95 5.30
CA SER A 49 12.92 -4.41 6.43
C SER A 49 13.24 -5.49 7.47
N ALA A 50 14.50 -5.52 7.94
CA ALA A 50 14.89 -6.37 9.06
C ALA A 50 14.30 -5.94 10.41
N SER A 51 13.70 -4.75 10.51
CA SER A 51 13.02 -4.27 11.73
C SER A 51 11.65 -4.93 11.97
N GLN A 52 11.07 -5.55 10.96
CA GLN A 52 9.78 -6.25 11.06
C GLN A 52 9.94 -7.72 11.45
N SER A 53 8.83 -8.44 11.65
CA SER A 53 8.81 -9.89 11.79
C SER A 53 8.46 -10.57 10.46
N VAL A 54 8.78 -11.87 10.33
CA VAL A 54 8.31 -12.71 9.23
C VAL A 54 6.80 -12.84 9.31
N PHE A 55 6.08 -12.41 8.27
CA PHE A 55 4.64 -12.17 8.27
C PHE A 55 3.99 -12.65 6.97
N PHE A 56 2.94 -13.46 7.08
CA PHE A 56 2.14 -14.00 5.97
C PHE A 56 0.65 -13.72 6.13
N GLY A 57 0.27 -12.84 7.03
CA GLY A 57 -1.07 -12.48 7.42
C GLY A 57 -1.19 -12.21 8.92
N ALA A 58 -2.32 -11.72 9.36
CA ALA A 58 -2.58 -11.41 10.77
C ALA A 58 -2.79 -12.68 11.63
N GLY A 59 -2.74 -12.53 12.94
CA GLY A 59 -3.01 -13.59 13.90
C GLY A 59 -1.97 -14.71 13.86
N GLU A 60 -2.40 -15.95 13.67
CA GLU A 60 -1.52 -17.14 13.65
C GLU A 60 -0.60 -17.19 12.41
N ALA A 61 -0.90 -16.43 11.36
CA ALA A 61 -0.06 -16.28 10.17
C ALA A 61 1.08 -15.27 10.36
N ALA A 62 1.13 -14.56 11.49
CA ALA A 62 2.30 -13.79 11.94
C ALA A 62 3.23 -14.71 12.74
N SER A 63 4.46 -14.96 12.27
CA SER A 63 5.36 -15.95 12.89
C SER A 63 5.89 -15.52 14.25
N GLY A 64 5.95 -14.21 14.52
CA GLY A 64 6.64 -13.62 15.67
C GLY A 64 8.16 -13.74 15.63
N VAL A 65 8.73 -14.25 14.54
CA VAL A 65 10.19 -14.39 14.35
C VAL A 65 10.70 -13.11 13.67
N PRO A 66 11.79 -12.49 14.17
CA PRO A 66 12.39 -11.33 13.50
C PRO A 66 12.80 -11.67 12.06
N ASN A 67 12.67 -10.69 11.17
CA ASN A 67 13.06 -10.83 9.77
C ASN A 67 14.56 -10.61 9.62
N TYR A 68 15.37 -11.58 10.06
CA TYR A 68 16.83 -11.48 10.10
C TYR A 68 17.44 -11.23 8.72
N ASP A 69 18.54 -10.46 8.69
CA ASP A 69 19.44 -10.35 7.55
C ASP A 69 20.11 -11.71 7.29
N THR A 70 20.12 -12.16 6.04
CA THR A 70 20.70 -13.43 5.60
C THR A 70 22.16 -13.32 5.17
N GLY A 71 22.73 -12.09 5.21
CA GLY A 71 24.18 -11.84 5.04
C GLY A 71 24.58 -11.27 3.68
N ASN A 72 23.62 -11.00 2.77
CA ASN A 72 23.85 -10.41 1.44
C ASN A 72 22.96 -9.17 1.19
N GLY A 73 22.47 -8.53 2.27
CA GLY A 73 21.51 -7.44 2.20
C GLY A 73 20.06 -7.89 2.00
N CYS A 74 19.82 -9.19 1.93
CA CYS A 74 18.48 -9.78 1.90
C CYS A 74 18.05 -10.22 3.29
N THR A 75 16.74 -10.30 3.50
CA THR A 75 16.14 -10.81 4.73
C THR A 75 15.48 -12.17 4.54
N VAL A 76 15.04 -12.79 5.63
CA VAL A 76 14.26 -14.05 5.57
C VAL A 76 13.03 -13.90 4.67
N MET A 77 12.33 -12.75 4.74
CA MET A 77 11.16 -12.47 3.88
C MET A 77 11.56 -12.34 2.40
N ASP A 78 12.69 -11.69 2.09
CA ASP A 78 13.17 -11.60 0.71
C ASP A 78 13.42 -12.97 0.11
N GLU A 79 14.08 -13.87 0.86
CA GLU A 79 14.36 -15.24 0.42
C GLU A 79 13.08 -16.08 0.22
N ILE A 80 12.05 -15.87 1.07
CA ILE A 80 10.78 -16.57 0.95
C ILE A 80 9.96 -16.02 -0.21
N MET A 81 9.87 -14.71 -0.35
CA MET A 81 9.00 -14.05 -1.32
C MET A 81 9.65 -13.87 -2.70
N ALA A 82 10.89 -14.33 -2.89
CA ALA A 82 11.56 -14.29 -4.19
C ALA A 82 10.78 -15.02 -5.32
N ASP A 83 9.99 -16.04 -4.97
CA ASP A 83 9.16 -16.82 -5.90
C ASP A 83 7.69 -16.35 -5.98
N ALA A 84 7.34 -15.21 -5.32
CA ALA A 84 5.97 -14.68 -5.34
C ALA A 84 5.63 -14.09 -6.75
N PRO A 85 4.32 -14.09 -7.15
CA PRO A 85 3.18 -14.66 -6.42
C PRO A 85 3.12 -16.19 -6.52
N PHE A 86 2.63 -16.85 -5.48
CA PHE A 86 2.53 -18.30 -5.42
C PHE A 86 1.22 -18.81 -6.05
N SER A 87 1.33 -19.76 -6.97
CA SER A 87 0.16 -20.30 -7.68
C SER A 87 -0.65 -21.31 -6.85
N THR A 88 -0.09 -21.86 -5.78
CA THR A 88 -0.77 -22.77 -4.84
C THR A 88 -0.21 -22.64 -3.43
N HIS A 89 -1.07 -22.87 -2.42
CA HIS A 89 -0.65 -22.93 -1.02
C HIS A 89 0.45 -23.98 -0.76
N GLY A 90 0.38 -25.13 -1.45
CA GLY A 90 1.42 -26.17 -1.37
C GLY A 90 2.78 -25.71 -1.91
N GLN A 91 2.81 -24.90 -2.98
CA GLN A 91 4.05 -24.29 -3.47
C GLN A 91 4.62 -23.33 -2.41
N PHE A 92 3.78 -22.45 -1.90
CA PHE A 92 4.19 -21.49 -0.87
C PHE A 92 4.78 -22.18 0.37
N THR A 93 4.03 -23.10 0.98
CA THR A 93 4.48 -23.80 2.20
C THR A 93 5.76 -24.61 1.96
N SER A 94 5.91 -25.23 0.77
CA SER A 94 7.13 -25.93 0.40
C SER A 94 8.34 -24.99 0.26
N THR A 95 8.14 -23.80 -0.32
CA THR A 95 9.19 -22.77 -0.40
C THR A 95 9.61 -22.32 0.98
N VAL A 96 8.64 -22.00 1.87
CA VAL A 96 8.92 -21.58 3.24
C VAL A 96 9.72 -22.64 4.01
N VAL A 97 9.31 -23.91 3.97
CA VAL A 97 10.02 -25.01 4.65
C VAL A 97 11.44 -25.17 4.11
N ARG A 98 11.63 -25.07 2.79
CA ARG A 98 12.96 -25.12 2.17
C ARG A 98 13.84 -23.98 2.65
N VAL A 99 13.39 -22.74 2.54
CA VAL A 99 14.14 -21.54 2.96
C VAL A 99 14.46 -21.59 4.45
N ALA A 100 13.50 -21.91 5.32
CA ALA A 100 13.73 -22.04 6.74
C ALA A 100 14.80 -23.09 7.07
N SER A 101 14.76 -24.27 6.42
CA SER A 101 15.77 -25.32 6.60
C SER A 101 17.17 -24.91 6.10
N ASP A 102 17.24 -24.14 5.00
CA ASP A 102 18.50 -23.62 4.48
C ASP A 102 19.10 -22.61 5.45
N LEU A 103 18.30 -21.69 5.99
CA LEU A 103 18.71 -20.67 6.97
C LEU A 103 19.04 -21.28 8.35
N GLU A 104 18.36 -22.36 8.78
CA GLU A 104 18.76 -23.13 9.98
C GLU A 104 20.16 -23.73 9.78
N ARG A 105 20.44 -24.33 8.63
CA ARG A 105 21.78 -24.89 8.32
C ARG A 105 22.86 -23.83 8.23
N ALA A 106 22.51 -22.63 7.76
CA ALA A 106 23.41 -21.47 7.73
C ALA A 106 23.61 -20.82 9.11
N GLY A 107 22.81 -21.19 10.11
CA GLY A 107 22.89 -20.63 11.47
C GLY A 107 22.22 -19.24 11.61
N VAL A 108 21.43 -18.81 10.63
CA VAL A 108 20.64 -17.57 10.67
C VAL A 108 19.41 -17.77 11.55
N LEU A 109 18.73 -18.92 11.42
CA LEU A 109 17.56 -19.29 12.24
C LEU A 109 17.90 -20.42 13.19
N THR A 110 17.28 -20.39 14.37
CA THR A 110 17.18 -21.59 15.22
C THR A 110 16.09 -22.52 14.70
N HIS A 111 16.14 -23.81 15.08
CA HIS A 111 15.09 -24.78 14.73
C HIS A 111 13.70 -24.37 15.23
N ALA A 112 13.62 -23.70 16.40
CA ALA A 112 12.35 -23.21 16.94
C ALA A 112 11.76 -22.07 16.09
N GLU A 113 12.59 -21.16 15.60
CA GLU A 113 12.19 -20.08 14.71
C GLU A 113 11.75 -20.61 13.34
N GLY A 114 12.51 -21.50 12.70
CA GLY A 114 12.13 -22.14 11.45
C GLY A 114 10.80 -22.91 11.56
N SER A 115 10.57 -23.58 12.70
CA SER A 115 9.29 -24.23 13.01
C SER A 115 8.13 -23.22 13.16
N SER A 116 8.38 -22.04 13.79
CA SER A 116 7.36 -20.99 13.94
C SER A 116 6.99 -20.37 12.59
N ILE A 117 7.99 -20.08 11.75
CA ILE A 117 7.78 -19.56 10.38
C ILE A 117 6.98 -20.59 9.55
N SER A 118 7.36 -21.88 9.59
CA SER A 118 6.65 -22.92 8.86
C SER A 118 5.21 -23.11 9.32
N ARG A 119 4.94 -22.94 10.62
CA ARG A 119 3.57 -22.98 11.17
C ARG A 119 2.75 -21.79 10.70
N ALA A 120 3.30 -20.59 10.75
CA ALA A 120 2.63 -19.38 10.25
C ALA A 120 2.27 -19.52 8.77
N ALA A 121 3.19 -20.04 7.95
CA ALA A 121 2.92 -20.35 6.55
C ALA A 121 1.78 -21.36 6.36
N ALA A 122 1.74 -22.42 7.17
CA ALA A 122 0.74 -23.47 7.03
C ALA A 122 -0.70 -23.02 7.34
N VAL A 123 -0.87 -21.99 8.19
CA VAL A 123 -2.20 -21.44 8.52
C VAL A 123 -2.56 -20.19 7.74
N SER A 124 -1.63 -19.66 6.93
CA SER A 124 -1.88 -18.52 6.05
C SER A 124 -2.75 -18.90 4.85
N GLU A 125 -3.32 -17.91 4.20
CA GLU A 125 -4.12 -18.10 2.97
C GLU A 125 -3.31 -17.92 1.67
N VAL A 126 -1.99 -17.70 1.78
CA VAL A 126 -1.11 -17.47 0.61
C VAL A 126 -1.18 -18.63 -0.37
N GLY A 127 -1.48 -18.33 -1.64
CA GLY A 127 -1.63 -19.33 -2.69
C GLY A 127 -2.86 -20.23 -2.56
N SER A 128 -3.80 -19.92 -1.64
CA SER A 128 -5.08 -20.61 -1.53
C SER A 128 -6.07 -20.05 -2.55
N PRO A 129 -6.92 -20.88 -3.17
CA PRO A 129 -7.94 -20.37 -4.07
C PRO A 129 -9.09 -19.70 -3.30
N HIS A 130 -9.50 -18.52 -3.75
CA HIS A 130 -10.63 -17.77 -3.23
C HIS A 130 -11.66 -17.54 -4.35
N PRO A 131 -12.39 -18.56 -4.79
CA PRO A 131 -13.28 -18.45 -5.93
C PRO A 131 -14.50 -17.57 -5.60
N VAL A 132 -14.94 -16.79 -6.59
CA VAL A 132 -16.24 -16.15 -6.57
C VAL A 132 -17.31 -17.23 -6.69
N THR A 133 -18.13 -17.39 -5.63
CA THR A 133 -19.18 -18.42 -5.56
C THR A 133 -20.59 -17.88 -5.83
N GLY A 134 -20.74 -16.54 -5.79
CA GLY A 134 -22.03 -15.86 -5.91
C GLY A 134 -22.98 -16.07 -4.73
N THR A 135 -22.48 -16.60 -3.60
CA THR A 135 -23.31 -16.98 -2.44
C THR A 135 -23.14 -16.06 -1.24
N ARG A 136 -22.04 -15.32 -1.18
CA ARG A 136 -21.75 -14.35 -0.10
C ARG A 136 -22.18 -12.95 -0.50
N SER A 137 -22.63 -12.16 0.45
CA SER A 137 -22.95 -10.73 0.30
C SER A 137 -21.85 -9.88 0.94
N VAL A 138 -21.69 -8.66 0.44
CA VAL A 138 -20.83 -7.65 1.09
C VAL A 138 -21.40 -7.31 2.46
N ASP A 139 -20.54 -7.28 3.46
CA ASP A 139 -20.90 -6.79 4.80
C ASP A 139 -20.90 -5.25 4.80
N LEU A 140 -22.07 -4.66 4.57
CA LEU A 140 -22.22 -3.21 4.50
C LEU A 140 -21.86 -2.49 5.81
N SER A 141 -21.84 -3.20 6.95
CA SER A 141 -21.39 -2.61 8.22
C SER A 141 -19.89 -2.26 8.22
N ARG A 142 -19.14 -2.76 7.24
CA ARG A 142 -17.72 -2.50 7.01
C ARG A 142 -17.48 -1.56 5.82
N ILE A 143 -18.55 -1.07 5.18
CA ILE A 143 -18.45 -0.16 4.06
C ILE A 143 -18.73 1.27 4.51
N GLY A 144 -17.84 2.18 4.13
CA GLY A 144 -17.94 3.61 4.37
C GLY A 144 -17.87 4.43 3.08
N LEU A 145 -17.86 5.75 3.26
CA LEU A 145 -17.63 6.72 2.20
C LEU A 145 -16.40 7.57 2.52
N VAL A 146 -15.51 7.74 1.55
CA VAL A 146 -14.47 8.78 1.61
C VAL A 146 -15.13 10.14 1.43
N GLY A 147 -14.98 11.00 2.45
CA GLY A 147 -15.62 12.31 2.45
C GLY A 147 -15.17 13.25 1.33
N PHE A 148 -14.08 12.92 0.61
CA PHE A 148 -13.66 13.64 -0.59
C PHE A 148 -14.73 13.60 -1.69
N THR A 149 -15.52 12.54 -1.79
CA THR A 149 -16.64 12.41 -2.74
C THR A 149 -17.67 13.51 -2.54
N VAL A 150 -17.97 13.86 -1.29
CA VAL A 150 -18.98 14.86 -0.90
C VAL A 150 -18.36 16.20 -0.46
N ARG A 151 -17.09 16.45 -0.81
CA ARG A 151 -16.35 17.68 -0.42
C ARG A 151 -17.01 18.98 -0.85
N ALA A 152 -17.89 18.95 -1.86
CA ALA A 152 -18.61 20.14 -2.34
C ALA A 152 -19.79 20.51 -1.43
N THR A 153 -20.44 19.54 -0.80
CA THR A 153 -21.64 19.73 0.03
C THR A 153 -21.32 19.80 1.51
N MET A 154 -20.33 19.04 1.98
CA MET A 154 -19.91 19.00 3.39
C MET A 154 -19.72 20.39 4.03
N PRO A 155 -19.00 21.36 3.43
CA PRO A 155 -18.79 22.66 4.05
C PRO A 155 -20.03 23.56 4.06
N THR A 156 -21.07 23.26 3.28
CA THR A 156 -22.25 24.13 3.08
C THR A 156 -23.52 23.57 3.72
N ASP A 157 -23.62 22.25 3.83
CA ASP A 157 -24.75 21.52 4.44
C ASP A 157 -24.27 20.19 5.00
N THR A 158 -23.51 20.24 6.09
CA THR A 158 -22.91 19.05 6.73
C THR A 158 -23.99 18.10 7.22
N GLU A 159 -24.97 18.59 8.00
CA GLU A 159 -26.02 17.75 8.58
C GLU A 159 -26.88 17.08 7.49
N GLY A 160 -27.30 17.85 6.46
CA GLY A 160 -28.08 17.30 5.35
C GLY A 160 -27.28 16.29 4.53
N THR A 161 -25.98 16.53 4.30
CA THR A 161 -25.09 15.59 3.60
C THR A 161 -24.94 14.28 4.38
N LEU A 162 -24.64 14.34 5.68
CA LEU A 162 -24.48 13.16 6.53
C LEU A 162 -25.79 12.36 6.65
N ALA A 163 -26.92 13.04 6.81
CA ALA A 163 -28.24 12.38 6.85
C ALA A 163 -28.54 11.66 5.53
N ALA A 164 -28.27 12.27 4.38
CA ALA A 164 -28.50 11.66 3.08
C ALA A 164 -27.60 10.41 2.86
N LEU A 165 -26.35 10.45 3.33
CA LEU A 165 -25.46 9.27 3.28
C LEU A 165 -26.00 8.13 4.14
N ALA A 166 -26.46 8.40 5.35
CA ALA A 166 -27.07 7.41 6.23
C ALA A 166 -28.36 6.82 5.62
N GLU A 167 -29.21 7.66 4.99
CA GLU A 167 -30.42 7.20 4.27
C GLU A 167 -30.07 6.26 3.10
N CYS A 168 -28.94 6.45 2.43
CA CYS A 168 -28.47 5.53 1.39
C CYS A 168 -27.94 4.20 1.93
N GLY A 169 -27.72 4.09 3.24
CA GLY A 169 -27.28 2.85 3.91
C GLY A 169 -25.82 2.84 4.34
N PHE A 170 -25.08 3.94 4.24
CA PHE A 170 -23.76 4.03 4.85
C PHE A 170 -23.85 3.95 6.38
N GLN A 171 -22.88 3.28 6.97
CA GLN A 171 -22.69 3.19 8.42
C GLN A 171 -21.33 3.74 8.87
N ASN A 172 -20.43 4.02 7.92
CA ASN A 172 -19.11 4.56 8.18
C ASN A 172 -18.78 5.71 7.22
N MET A 173 -17.87 6.55 7.66
CA MET A 173 -17.30 7.63 6.85
C MET A 173 -15.80 7.75 7.13
N GLU A 174 -15.02 8.11 6.13
CA GLU A 174 -13.64 8.53 6.27
C GLU A 174 -13.51 10.01 5.90
N PRO A 175 -13.48 10.94 6.85
CA PRO A 175 -13.17 12.33 6.61
C PRO A 175 -11.72 12.50 6.14
N SER A 176 -11.49 13.42 5.19
CA SER A 176 -10.16 13.79 4.72
C SER A 176 -9.93 15.27 4.98
N GLY A 177 -8.76 15.61 5.54
CA GLY A 177 -8.44 16.98 5.88
C GLY A 177 -7.03 17.12 6.44
N ARG A 178 -6.92 17.78 7.55
CA ARG A 178 -5.69 17.95 8.34
C ARG A 178 -6.07 18.24 9.79
N VAL A 179 -5.10 18.16 10.68
CA VAL A 179 -5.29 18.53 12.09
C VAL A 179 -6.01 19.88 12.20
N GLY A 180 -7.11 19.89 12.97
CA GLY A 180 -7.95 21.05 13.19
C GLY A 180 -8.88 21.47 12.05
N ASN A 181 -8.93 20.73 10.94
CA ASN A 181 -9.79 21.12 9.81
C ASN A 181 -10.23 19.94 8.92
N PHE A 182 -11.38 19.37 9.22
CA PHE A 182 -12.14 18.43 8.39
C PHE A 182 -13.41 19.13 7.91
N TYR A 183 -13.40 19.67 6.69
CA TYR A 183 -14.52 20.45 6.09
C TYR A 183 -14.93 21.71 6.87
N GLY A 184 -14.01 22.29 7.65
CA GLY A 184 -14.26 23.46 8.50
C GLY A 184 -14.50 23.14 9.97
N TYR A 185 -14.42 21.87 10.37
CA TYR A 185 -14.59 21.36 11.73
C TYR A 185 -13.29 20.74 12.24
N THR A 186 -13.07 20.77 13.54
CA THR A 186 -12.19 19.81 14.22
C THR A 186 -12.91 18.46 14.32
N SER A 187 -12.20 17.38 14.60
CA SER A 187 -12.84 16.07 14.86
C SER A 187 -13.81 16.12 16.03
N ALA A 188 -13.49 16.88 17.08
CA ALA A 188 -14.37 17.06 18.24
C ALA A 188 -15.71 17.76 17.90
N GLU A 189 -15.69 18.64 16.91
CA GLU A 189 -16.89 19.32 16.40
C GLU A 189 -17.65 18.45 15.39
N LEU A 190 -16.94 17.64 14.59
CA LEU A 190 -17.54 16.75 13.58
C LEU A 190 -18.18 15.51 14.21
N ALA A 191 -17.58 14.95 15.27
CA ALA A 191 -18.03 13.72 15.92
C ALA A 191 -19.53 13.73 16.31
N PRO A 192 -20.08 14.75 17.00
CA PRO A 192 -21.51 14.76 17.32
C PRO A 192 -22.43 14.85 16.08
N LEU A 193 -21.95 15.34 14.94
CA LEU A 193 -22.71 15.41 13.70
C LEU A 193 -22.76 14.03 13.02
N THR A 194 -21.61 13.32 12.97
CA THR A 194 -21.56 11.94 12.45
C THR A 194 -22.34 10.99 13.33
N ASP A 195 -22.23 11.10 14.67
CA ASP A 195 -23.00 10.31 15.63
C ASP A 195 -24.52 10.53 15.47
N ALA A 196 -24.97 11.78 15.31
CA ALA A 196 -26.37 12.10 15.10
C ALA A 196 -26.92 11.50 13.79
N ALA A 197 -26.09 11.37 12.76
CA ALA A 197 -26.42 10.68 11.51
C ALA A 197 -26.30 9.16 11.60
N GLY A 198 -25.72 8.62 12.68
CA GLY A 198 -25.47 7.16 12.82
C GLY A 198 -24.28 6.66 11.99
N LEU A 199 -23.33 7.55 11.67
CA LEU A 199 -22.12 7.22 10.91
C LEU A 199 -20.91 7.11 11.86
N ALA A 200 -20.28 5.96 11.94
CA ALA A 200 -18.98 5.79 12.59
C ALA A 200 -17.85 6.34 11.72
N VAL A 201 -16.74 6.71 12.35
CA VAL A 201 -15.54 7.21 11.66
C VAL A 201 -14.34 6.35 12.02
N PRO A 202 -14.20 5.16 11.40
CA PRO A 202 -13.08 4.25 11.73
C PRO A 202 -11.71 4.75 11.24
N SER A 203 -11.67 5.65 10.26
CA SER A 203 -10.43 6.22 9.69
C SER A 203 -10.59 7.70 9.43
N ILE A 204 -9.49 8.46 9.59
CA ILE A 204 -9.37 9.86 9.18
C ILE A 204 -8.14 10.05 8.29
N GLY A 205 -8.28 10.85 7.24
CA GLY A 205 -7.16 11.24 6.38
C GLY A 205 -6.54 12.57 6.83
N VAL A 206 -5.25 12.57 7.13
CA VAL A 206 -4.46 13.77 7.49
C VAL A 206 -3.34 14.00 6.48
N SER A 207 -2.62 15.13 6.60
CA SER A 207 -1.44 15.35 5.77
C SER A 207 -0.21 14.65 6.36
N GLN A 208 0.76 14.31 5.50
CA GLN A 208 2.06 13.81 5.96
C GLN A 208 2.75 14.81 6.89
N SER A 209 2.62 16.12 6.60
CA SER A 209 3.18 17.17 7.45
C SER A 209 2.58 17.18 8.86
N ASP A 210 1.30 16.84 9.02
CA ASP A 210 0.69 16.72 10.35
C ASP A 210 1.33 15.54 11.12
N LEU A 211 1.51 14.37 10.46
CA LEU A 211 2.18 13.23 11.09
C LEU A 211 3.63 13.54 11.51
N GLU A 212 4.38 14.24 10.67
CA GLU A 212 5.78 14.55 10.94
C GLU A 212 5.98 15.65 11.99
N ASN A 213 5.04 16.60 12.12
CA ASN A 213 5.26 17.81 12.90
C ASN A 213 4.26 18.04 14.03
N ASP A 214 3.13 17.31 14.07
CA ASP A 214 2.06 17.45 15.06
C ASP A 214 1.37 16.12 15.40
N ILE A 215 2.18 15.10 15.75
CA ILE A 215 1.66 13.77 16.08
C ILE A 215 0.68 13.78 17.26
N GLU A 216 0.87 14.67 18.23
CA GLU A 216 -0.04 14.83 19.37
C GLU A 216 -1.40 15.38 18.91
N GLY A 217 -1.41 16.33 17.97
CA GLY A 217 -2.62 16.83 17.33
C GLY A 217 -3.34 15.74 16.53
N VAL A 218 -2.61 14.94 15.77
CA VAL A 218 -3.16 13.78 15.04
C VAL A 218 -3.83 12.77 15.98
N ILE A 219 -3.17 12.41 17.08
CA ILE A 219 -3.74 11.52 18.10
C ILE A 219 -5.01 12.11 18.70
N ALA A 220 -4.99 13.39 19.05
CA ALA A 220 -6.14 14.08 19.63
C ALA A 220 -7.34 14.10 18.66
N GLU A 221 -7.12 14.36 17.37
CA GLU A 221 -8.17 14.32 16.34
C GLU A 221 -8.75 12.90 16.19
N ALA A 222 -7.90 11.88 16.08
CA ALA A 222 -8.35 10.50 15.95
C ALA A 222 -9.18 10.04 17.17
N GLN A 223 -8.69 10.31 18.39
CA GLN A 223 -9.39 9.96 19.62
C GLN A 223 -10.71 10.72 19.80
N ALA A 224 -10.76 11.98 19.38
CA ALA A 224 -11.97 12.81 19.51
C ALA A 224 -13.14 12.29 18.67
N ILE A 225 -12.88 11.61 17.56
CA ILE A 225 -13.91 11.07 16.66
C ILE A 225 -14.01 9.53 16.73
N GLY A 226 -13.13 8.88 17.53
CA GLY A 226 -13.12 7.43 17.68
C GLY A 226 -12.49 6.66 16.55
N ALA A 227 -11.58 7.29 15.78
CA ALA A 227 -10.90 6.64 14.67
C ALA A 227 -9.87 5.61 15.13
N GLU A 228 -9.91 4.41 14.53
CA GLU A 228 -8.93 3.33 14.70
C GLU A 228 -7.72 3.52 13.77
N TYR A 229 -7.90 4.28 12.68
CA TYR A 229 -6.89 4.51 11.66
C TYR A 229 -6.67 5.99 11.37
N VAL A 230 -5.40 6.30 11.07
CA VAL A 230 -5.00 7.58 10.50
C VAL A 230 -4.27 7.30 9.20
N ARG A 231 -4.73 7.86 8.08
CA ARG A 231 -4.10 7.62 6.79
C ARG A 231 -3.47 8.88 6.21
N ILE A 232 -2.38 8.67 5.47
CA ILE A 232 -1.74 9.68 4.61
C ILE A 232 -1.66 9.16 3.17
N SER A 233 -1.34 10.06 2.25
CA SER A 233 -0.97 9.75 0.87
C SER A 233 0.31 10.47 0.46
N GLY A 234 0.97 9.97 -0.59
CA GLY A 234 2.24 10.49 -1.09
C GLY A 234 2.10 11.59 -2.14
N SER A 235 3.15 11.76 -2.92
CA SER A 235 3.26 12.78 -3.98
C SER A 235 3.84 12.19 -5.27
N SER A 236 3.31 12.59 -6.40
CA SER A 236 3.77 12.19 -7.74
C SER A 236 5.21 12.60 -8.10
N SER A 237 5.86 13.40 -7.28
CA SER A 237 7.24 13.83 -7.49
C SER A 237 8.27 13.01 -6.72
N TRP A 238 7.87 11.97 -6.01
CA TRP A 238 8.75 11.15 -5.18
C TRP A 238 9.62 10.20 -6.00
N THR A 239 10.83 9.97 -5.49
CA THR A 239 11.77 8.92 -5.92
C THR A 239 11.64 7.70 -5.01
N LEU A 240 12.27 6.56 -5.35
CA LEU A 240 12.31 5.40 -4.45
C LEU A 240 12.91 5.75 -3.09
N ALA A 241 13.95 6.61 -3.05
CA ALA A 241 14.53 7.09 -1.79
C ALA A 241 13.56 7.95 -0.95
N ASP A 242 12.60 8.64 -1.59
CA ASP A 242 11.56 9.37 -0.88
C ASP A 242 10.54 8.39 -0.26
N TYR A 243 10.15 7.33 -0.99
CA TYR A 243 9.30 6.28 -0.45
C TYR A 243 9.95 5.54 0.73
N SER A 244 11.25 5.21 0.62
CA SER A 244 12.01 4.59 1.72
C SER A 244 12.05 5.48 2.96
N ARG A 245 12.27 6.80 2.79
CA ARG A 245 12.22 7.77 3.89
C ARG A 245 10.83 7.83 4.51
N THR A 246 9.78 7.81 3.69
CA THR A 246 8.39 7.80 4.16
C THR A 246 8.09 6.52 4.94
N ALA A 247 8.54 5.37 4.48
CA ALA A 247 8.40 4.10 5.21
C ALA A 247 9.06 4.17 6.60
N ALA A 248 10.26 4.76 6.69
CA ALA A 248 10.92 4.95 7.98
C ALA A 248 10.13 5.88 8.92
N VAL A 249 9.59 7.00 8.40
CA VAL A 249 8.72 7.91 9.17
C VAL A 249 7.45 7.17 9.63
N LEU A 250 6.80 6.40 8.74
CA LEU A 250 5.59 5.64 9.10
C LEU A 250 5.86 4.61 10.21
N ASN A 251 7.00 3.93 10.19
CA ASN A 251 7.40 3.01 11.25
C ASN A 251 7.60 3.75 12.59
N GLU A 252 8.25 4.92 12.57
CA GLU A 252 8.50 5.73 13.77
C GLU A 252 7.17 6.25 14.36
N VAL A 253 6.36 6.94 13.56
CA VAL A 253 5.07 7.49 14.04
C VAL A 253 4.06 6.39 14.35
N GLY A 254 4.10 5.29 13.60
CA GLY A 254 3.25 4.11 13.82
C GLY A 254 3.44 3.49 15.19
N ALA A 255 4.67 3.47 15.72
CA ALA A 255 4.92 3.01 17.08
C ALA A 255 4.20 3.90 18.12
N THR A 256 4.28 5.22 17.97
CA THR A 256 3.60 6.20 18.85
C THR A 256 2.07 6.10 18.73
N LEU A 257 1.55 5.99 17.51
CA LEU A 257 0.10 5.85 17.26
C LEU A 257 -0.45 4.56 17.88
N LYS A 258 0.29 3.46 17.73
CA LYS A 258 -0.09 2.14 18.30
C LYS A 258 -0.20 2.16 19.82
N GLU A 259 0.68 2.87 20.53
CA GLU A 259 0.57 3.07 21.98
C GLU A 259 -0.73 3.78 22.37
N ASN A 260 -1.35 4.51 21.45
CA ASN A 260 -2.63 5.20 21.59
C ASN A 260 -3.82 4.45 20.99
N GLY A 261 -3.62 3.18 20.55
CA GLY A 261 -4.65 2.34 19.97
C GLY A 261 -5.01 2.70 18.53
N ILE A 262 -4.14 3.43 17.82
CA ILE A 262 -4.35 3.90 16.45
C ILE A 262 -3.34 3.21 15.52
N THR A 263 -3.78 2.82 14.33
CA THR A 263 -2.91 2.27 13.27
C THR A 263 -2.72 3.32 12.18
N VAL A 264 -1.47 3.53 11.73
CA VAL A 264 -1.23 4.38 10.56
C VAL A 264 -1.41 3.59 9.28
N ALA A 265 -2.05 4.23 8.28
CA ALA A 265 -2.27 3.67 6.96
C ALA A 265 -1.64 4.55 5.88
N TYR A 266 -1.15 3.91 4.80
CA TYR A 266 -0.72 4.60 3.60
C TYR A 266 -1.70 4.33 2.45
N HIS A 267 -2.26 5.42 1.89
CA HIS A 267 -3.15 5.41 0.72
C HIS A 267 -2.36 5.73 -0.55
N ASN A 268 -2.48 4.87 -1.56
CA ASN A 268 -1.80 5.03 -2.84
C ASN A 268 -2.64 5.80 -3.87
N HIS A 269 -1.91 6.38 -4.83
CA HIS A 269 -2.39 6.75 -6.15
C HIS A 269 -1.72 5.87 -7.22
N GLY A 270 -1.74 6.27 -8.50
CA GLY A 270 -1.10 5.52 -9.57
C GLY A 270 0.42 5.70 -9.63
N TYR A 271 0.91 6.85 -9.20
CA TYR A 271 2.33 7.21 -9.34
C TYR A 271 3.28 6.37 -8.45
N GLU A 272 2.82 5.74 -7.38
CA GLU A 272 3.60 4.79 -6.59
C GLU A 272 3.98 3.57 -7.41
N PHE A 273 3.11 3.13 -8.29
CA PHE A 273 3.34 2.00 -9.20
C PHE A 273 4.15 2.40 -10.44
N GLU A 274 4.06 3.68 -10.87
CA GLU A 274 4.78 4.22 -12.03
C GLU A 274 6.25 4.53 -11.71
N THR A 275 6.59 4.81 -10.45
CA THR A 275 7.96 5.09 -10.00
C THR A 275 8.70 3.78 -9.83
N VAL A 276 9.42 3.33 -10.87
CA VAL A 276 10.09 2.03 -10.90
C VAL A 276 11.58 2.16 -11.17
N GLU A 277 12.41 1.48 -10.36
CA GLU A 277 13.84 1.31 -10.59
C GLU A 277 14.22 -0.16 -10.36
N ASN A 278 14.93 -0.77 -11.31
CA ASN A 278 15.33 -2.18 -11.26
C ASN A 278 14.16 -3.17 -11.03
N GLY A 279 12.96 -2.82 -11.47
CA GLY A 279 11.76 -3.65 -11.31
C GLY A 279 11.07 -3.53 -9.95
N ILE A 280 11.52 -2.60 -9.09
CA ILE A 280 10.89 -2.28 -7.81
C ILE A 280 10.13 -0.96 -7.95
N SER A 281 8.87 -0.95 -7.57
CA SER A 281 8.04 0.25 -7.56
C SER A 281 8.14 0.99 -6.22
N GLY A 282 7.71 2.26 -6.20
CA GLY A 282 7.57 3.01 -4.94
C GLY A 282 6.58 2.35 -3.99
N TYR A 283 5.55 1.68 -4.53
CA TYR A 283 4.60 0.91 -3.74
C TYR A 283 5.25 -0.31 -3.07
N ASP A 284 6.10 -1.05 -3.82
CA ASP A 284 6.87 -2.17 -3.26
C ASP A 284 7.75 -1.72 -2.09
N VAL A 285 8.44 -0.57 -2.25
CA VAL A 285 9.28 0.01 -1.18
C VAL A 285 8.44 0.27 0.08
N LEU A 286 7.30 0.95 -0.06
CA LEU A 286 6.41 1.23 1.08
C LEU A 286 5.96 -0.03 1.79
N VAL A 287 5.48 -1.04 1.04
CA VAL A 287 4.98 -2.28 1.64
C VAL A 287 6.09 -3.09 2.31
N ARG A 288 7.27 -3.18 1.68
CA ARG A 288 8.37 -4.02 2.17
C ARG A 288 9.13 -3.40 3.32
N GLU A 289 9.30 -2.07 3.33
CA GLU A 289 10.08 -1.37 4.36
C GLU A 289 9.25 -0.95 5.57
N THR A 290 7.92 -1.02 5.52
CA THR A 290 7.05 -0.74 6.67
C THR A 290 6.76 -2.00 7.50
N ASP A 291 6.78 -1.87 8.83
CA ASP A 291 6.44 -2.95 9.77
C ASP A 291 4.92 -3.23 9.75
N PRO A 292 4.47 -4.44 9.36
CA PRO A 292 3.05 -4.79 9.33
C PRO A 292 2.37 -4.74 10.72
N ALA A 293 3.14 -4.73 11.80
CA ALA A 293 2.60 -4.56 13.14
C ALA A 293 2.29 -3.10 13.48
N LEU A 294 2.77 -2.14 12.69
CA LEU A 294 2.65 -0.70 12.93
C LEU A 294 1.89 0.02 11.80
N VAL A 295 2.07 -0.45 10.56
CA VAL A 295 1.62 0.23 9.36
C VAL A 295 0.80 -0.71 8.49
N THR A 296 -0.37 -0.29 8.08
CA THR A 296 -1.19 -0.97 7.07
C THR A 296 -1.24 -0.16 5.78
N MET A 297 -1.66 -0.81 4.68
CA MET A 297 -1.96 -0.13 3.42
C MET A 297 -3.46 0.10 3.30
N GLU A 298 -3.83 1.26 2.80
CA GLU A 298 -5.15 1.55 2.28
C GLU A 298 -5.08 1.51 0.76
N LEU A 299 -5.38 0.34 0.17
CA LEU A 299 -5.28 0.17 -1.27
C LEU A 299 -6.43 0.87 -1.98
N ASP A 300 -6.11 1.86 -2.81
CA ASP A 300 -7.05 2.39 -3.80
C ASP A 300 -7.02 1.51 -5.05
N VAL A 301 -8.11 0.77 -5.26
CA VAL A 301 -8.19 -0.23 -6.33
C VAL A 301 -8.31 0.39 -7.72
N TYR A 302 -8.85 1.62 -7.85
CA TYR A 302 -8.87 2.37 -9.10
C TYR A 302 -7.45 2.76 -9.53
N TRP A 303 -6.68 3.35 -8.61
CA TRP A 303 -5.35 3.81 -8.94
C TRP A 303 -4.39 2.65 -9.24
N ALA A 304 -4.53 1.51 -8.55
CA ALA A 304 -3.81 0.30 -8.90
C ALA A 304 -4.20 -0.19 -10.31
N ALA A 305 -5.50 -0.30 -10.60
CA ALA A 305 -6.00 -0.71 -11.91
C ALA A 305 -5.59 0.26 -13.04
N SER A 306 -5.56 1.58 -12.76
CA SER A 306 -5.11 2.59 -13.73
C SER A 306 -3.63 2.47 -14.08
N ALA A 307 -2.82 1.90 -13.18
CA ALA A 307 -1.42 1.55 -13.38
C ALA A 307 -1.24 0.11 -13.90
N GLU A 308 -2.31 -0.55 -14.33
CA GLU A 308 -2.33 -1.94 -14.82
C GLU A 308 -1.90 -2.98 -13.76
N VAL A 309 -2.10 -2.67 -12.46
CA VAL A 309 -1.80 -3.55 -11.33
C VAL A 309 -3.11 -4.09 -10.73
N GLY A 310 -3.22 -5.40 -10.63
CA GLY A 310 -4.39 -6.08 -10.08
C GLY A 310 -4.42 -6.05 -8.54
N ALA A 311 -5.56 -5.66 -7.94
CA ALA A 311 -5.69 -5.66 -6.48
C ALA A 311 -5.45 -7.07 -5.88
N VAL A 312 -6.01 -8.12 -6.49
CA VAL A 312 -5.84 -9.52 -6.03
C VAL A 312 -4.41 -10.01 -6.24
N GLU A 313 -3.70 -9.51 -7.25
CA GLU A 313 -2.27 -9.77 -7.42
C GLU A 313 -1.46 -9.19 -6.25
N LEU A 314 -1.77 -7.95 -5.83
CA LEU A 314 -1.16 -7.33 -4.65
C LEU A 314 -1.48 -8.10 -3.36
N PHE A 315 -2.72 -8.58 -3.20
CA PHE A 315 -3.10 -9.40 -2.04
C PHE A 315 -2.30 -10.71 -1.95
N ASN A 316 -2.03 -11.35 -3.09
CA ASN A 316 -1.19 -12.55 -3.15
C ASN A 316 0.29 -12.25 -2.93
N THR A 317 0.77 -11.08 -3.37
CA THR A 317 2.17 -10.67 -3.20
C THR A 317 2.45 -10.19 -1.77
N TYR A 318 1.49 -9.50 -1.16
CA TYR A 318 1.63 -8.88 0.16
C TYR A 318 0.46 -9.25 1.09
N PRO A 319 0.29 -10.53 1.45
CA PRO A 319 -0.85 -11.00 2.23
C PRO A 319 -0.93 -10.32 3.60
N GLY A 320 -2.15 -9.96 4.01
CA GLY A 320 -2.43 -9.33 5.31
C GLY A 320 -1.97 -7.88 5.46
N ARG A 321 -1.57 -7.21 4.35
CA ARG A 321 -1.07 -5.84 4.40
C ARG A 321 -2.12 -4.76 4.14
N PHE A 322 -3.38 -5.14 3.80
CA PHE A 322 -4.41 -4.22 3.28
C PHE A 322 -5.64 -4.22 4.19
N GLU A 323 -5.54 -3.61 5.39
CA GLU A 323 -6.69 -3.53 6.28
C GLU A 323 -7.78 -2.59 5.79
N LEU A 324 -7.42 -1.63 4.91
CA LEU A 324 -8.34 -0.64 4.34
C LEU A 324 -8.30 -0.68 2.81
N LEU A 325 -9.45 -0.43 2.17
CA LEU A 325 -9.57 -0.27 0.72
C LEU A 325 -10.31 1.04 0.41
N HIS A 326 -9.82 1.79 -0.59
CA HIS A 326 -10.66 2.72 -1.33
C HIS A 326 -11.29 1.98 -2.50
N LEU A 327 -12.60 1.80 -2.43
CA LEU A 327 -13.45 1.17 -3.45
C LEU A 327 -13.84 2.25 -4.46
N LYS A 328 -13.01 2.44 -5.46
CA LYS A 328 -13.17 3.40 -6.54
C LYS A 328 -13.14 2.63 -7.86
N ASP A 329 -14.10 2.87 -8.76
CA ASP A 329 -14.23 2.09 -9.99
C ASP A 329 -13.70 2.84 -11.21
N ILE A 330 -13.29 2.09 -12.24
CA ILE A 330 -12.72 2.60 -13.49
C ILE A 330 -13.60 2.21 -14.66
N ALA A 331 -14.08 3.19 -15.41
CA ALA A 331 -14.79 2.96 -16.67
C ALA A 331 -13.85 2.43 -17.76
N ALA A 332 -14.41 1.85 -18.82
CA ALA A 332 -13.65 1.28 -19.93
C ALA A 332 -12.76 2.31 -20.69
N ASP A 333 -13.05 3.61 -20.55
CA ASP A 333 -12.24 4.70 -21.11
C ASP A 333 -11.19 5.27 -20.15
N GLY A 334 -11.06 4.66 -18.95
CA GLY A 334 -10.14 5.09 -17.91
C GLY A 334 -10.67 6.21 -17.00
N SER A 335 -11.91 6.69 -17.21
CA SER A 335 -12.51 7.67 -16.31
C SER A 335 -13.03 7.03 -15.01
N PHE A 336 -13.32 7.87 -14.01
CA PHE A 336 -13.95 7.40 -12.78
C PHE A 336 -15.39 6.95 -13.06
N ALA A 337 -15.81 5.89 -12.38
CA ALA A 337 -17.18 5.36 -12.39
C ALA A 337 -17.67 5.13 -10.95
N ASP A 338 -18.97 5.14 -10.75
CA ASP A 338 -19.55 4.68 -9.51
C ASP A 338 -19.27 3.19 -9.32
N VAL A 339 -19.03 2.75 -8.10
CA VAL A 339 -18.69 1.34 -7.81
C VAL A 339 -19.76 0.40 -8.39
N GLY A 340 -19.32 -0.55 -9.19
CA GLY A 340 -20.16 -1.52 -9.89
C GLY A 340 -20.67 -1.05 -11.26
N GLU A 341 -20.35 0.17 -11.69
CA GLU A 341 -20.64 0.67 -13.05
C GLU A 341 -19.42 0.70 -13.97
N GLY A 342 -18.22 0.38 -13.43
CA GLY A 342 -16.97 0.31 -14.16
C GLY A 342 -16.57 -1.10 -14.57
N THR A 343 -15.28 -1.38 -14.53
CA THR A 343 -14.69 -2.63 -15.03
C THR A 343 -13.94 -3.42 -13.95
N ILE A 344 -13.81 -2.91 -12.73
CA ILE A 344 -13.14 -3.61 -11.63
C ILE A 344 -14.04 -4.75 -11.14
N ASP A 345 -13.47 -5.95 -11.01
CA ASP A 345 -14.18 -7.10 -10.44
C ASP A 345 -14.17 -7.05 -8.90
N PHE A 346 -15.13 -6.31 -8.34
CA PHE A 346 -15.31 -6.23 -6.89
C PHE A 346 -15.70 -7.57 -6.26
N ALA A 347 -16.32 -8.48 -7.01
CA ALA A 347 -16.63 -9.82 -6.50
C ALA A 347 -15.35 -10.60 -6.23
N GLU A 348 -14.36 -10.52 -7.12
CA GLU A 348 -13.05 -11.13 -6.93
C GLU A 348 -12.29 -10.48 -5.76
N ILE A 349 -12.33 -9.14 -5.64
CA ILE A 349 -11.71 -8.41 -4.52
C ILE A 349 -12.30 -8.87 -3.18
N PHE A 350 -13.64 -8.90 -3.04
CA PHE A 350 -14.28 -9.34 -1.80
C PHE A 350 -14.09 -10.84 -1.52
N ALA A 351 -13.98 -11.67 -2.54
CA ALA A 351 -13.65 -13.09 -2.37
C ALA A 351 -12.26 -13.27 -1.73
N ASN A 352 -11.31 -12.37 -2.01
CA ASN A 352 -9.94 -12.40 -1.51
C ASN A 352 -9.69 -11.44 -0.32
N ALA A 353 -10.73 -10.82 0.24
CA ALA A 353 -10.59 -9.82 1.30
C ALA A 353 -9.91 -10.37 2.58
N SER A 354 -10.12 -11.66 2.91
CA SER A 354 -9.47 -12.30 4.06
C SER A 354 -7.95 -12.46 3.86
N LEU A 355 -7.52 -12.86 2.66
CA LEU A 355 -6.10 -12.93 2.31
C LEU A 355 -5.43 -11.55 2.44
N ALA A 356 -6.11 -10.50 1.99
CA ALA A 356 -5.65 -9.12 2.08
C ALA A 356 -5.59 -8.60 3.52
N GLY A 357 -6.43 -9.10 4.43
CA GLY A 357 -6.60 -8.62 5.79
C GLY A 357 -7.63 -7.50 5.93
N VAL A 358 -8.51 -7.31 4.94
CA VAL A 358 -9.46 -6.19 4.86
C VAL A 358 -10.40 -6.14 6.06
N ARG A 359 -10.48 -4.97 6.69
CA ARG A 359 -11.41 -4.65 7.78
C ARG A 359 -12.48 -3.65 7.39
N TYR A 360 -12.11 -2.65 6.57
CA TYR A 360 -13.03 -1.65 6.04
C TYR A 360 -12.79 -1.38 4.56
N GLY A 361 -13.84 -1.04 3.83
CA GLY A 361 -13.77 -0.49 2.49
C GLY A 361 -14.53 0.84 2.42
N PHE A 362 -13.96 1.84 1.78
CA PHE A 362 -14.57 3.15 1.62
C PHE A 362 -14.82 3.43 0.15
N THR A 363 -16.10 3.60 -0.25
CA THR A 363 -16.39 4.01 -1.63
C THR A 363 -15.90 5.44 -1.87
N GLU A 364 -15.39 5.70 -3.07
CA GLU A 364 -14.93 7.02 -3.45
C GLU A 364 -15.18 7.30 -4.94
N HIS A 365 -15.44 8.58 -5.26
CA HIS A 365 -15.50 9.07 -6.62
C HIS A 365 -14.91 10.48 -6.70
N ASP A 366 -13.78 10.67 -7.43
CA ASP A 366 -13.07 11.96 -7.46
C ASP A 366 -13.80 13.05 -8.25
N ARG A 367 -14.66 12.66 -9.20
CA ARG A 367 -15.42 13.58 -10.07
C ARG A 367 -16.87 13.13 -10.18
N PRO A 368 -17.61 13.08 -9.04
CA PRO A 368 -18.98 12.56 -9.02
C PRO A 368 -19.93 13.36 -9.91
N SER A 369 -20.88 12.67 -10.53
CA SER A 369 -21.89 13.26 -11.41
C SER A 369 -23.25 12.58 -11.18
N PRO A 370 -24.35 13.33 -10.99
CA PRO A 370 -24.45 14.81 -11.01
C PRO A 370 -23.85 15.47 -9.76
N ASP A 371 -23.74 14.75 -8.64
CA ASP A 371 -23.20 15.22 -7.37
C ASP A 371 -22.67 14.04 -6.53
N GLY A 372 -21.97 14.37 -5.41
CA GLY A 372 -21.30 13.36 -4.58
C GLY A 372 -22.26 12.45 -3.82
N VAL A 373 -23.41 12.95 -3.38
CA VAL A 373 -24.40 12.14 -2.65
C VAL A 373 -25.04 11.12 -3.59
N THR A 374 -25.48 11.56 -4.78
CA THR A 374 -26.05 10.65 -5.79
C THR A 374 -25.08 9.53 -6.16
N SER A 375 -23.80 9.87 -6.43
CA SER A 375 -22.74 8.92 -6.75
C SER A 375 -22.49 7.94 -5.59
N ALA A 376 -22.42 8.43 -4.36
CA ALA A 376 -22.25 7.61 -3.18
C ALA A 376 -23.41 6.61 -3.01
N CYS A 377 -24.67 7.08 -3.17
CA CYS A 377 -25.86 6.22 -3.06
C CYS A 377 -25.90 5.14 -4.14
N THR A 378 -25.48 5.46 -5.37
CA THR A 378 -25.34 4.47 -6.45
C THR A 378 -24.32 3.40 -6.05
N SER A 379 -23.14 3.80 -5.60
CA SER A 379 -22.05 2.90 -5.23
C SER A 379 -22.43 1.94 -4.09
N ILE A 380 -23.02 2.44 -3.00
CA ILE A 380 -23.44 1.55 -1.88
C ILE A 380 -24.59 0.64 -2.28
N GLY A 381 -25.52 1.11 -3.13
CA GLY A 381 -26.60 0.32 -3.68
C GLY A 381 -26.10 -0.86 -4.50
N ASN A 382 -25.12 -0.62 -5.39
CA ASN A 382 -24.50 -1.67 -6.20
C ASN A 382 -23.76 -2.69 -5.33
N LEU A 383 -23.05 -2.25 -4.28
CA LEU A 383 -22.40 -3.16 -3.32
C LEU A 383 -23.40 -4.00 -2.51
N ALA A 384 -24.59 -3.47 -2.20
CA ALA A 384 -25.63 -4.22 -1.51
C ALA A 384 -26.19 -5.38 -2.35
N GLU A 385 -26.17 -5.24 -3.67
CA GLU A 385 -26.61 -6.25 -4.62
C GLU A 385 -25.50 -7.23 -5.01
N LEU A 386 -24.25 -6.86 -4.81
CA LEU A 386 -23.10 -7.68 -5.18
C LEU A 386 -23.11 -9.03 -4.46
N ARG A 387 -22.78 -10.09 -5.20
CA ARG A 387 -22.58 -11.45 -4.67
C ARG A 387 -21.22 -11.98 -5.11
N TYR A 388 -20.49 -12.60 -4.17
CA TYR A 388 -19.17 -13.15 -4.42
C TYR A 388 -18.95 -14.53 -3.81
#